data_e037cf3b9259410b73ee52e64c497947
#
_entry.id   e037cf3b9259410b73ee52e64c497947
#
_cell.length_a   1.000
_cell.length_b   1.000
_cell.length_c   1.000
_cell.angle_alpha   90.00
_cell.angle_beta   90.00
_cell.angle_gamma   90.00
#
_symmetry.space_group_name_H-M   'P 1'
#
loop_
_entity.id
_entity.type
_entity.pdbx_description
1 polymer ?
#
loop_
_entity_poly.entity_id
_entity_poly.type
_entity_poly.pdbx_seq_one_letter_code
_entity_poly.pdbx_strand_id
1 'polypeptide(L)'
;MIIKIKNINKYSIAVFVLIMIFLVNLSIEYSKYLDLTYEEIFETKAEVINIYQKTNHDILRVKADNFEFFTNISKEEGLKKTDLLNITFISKNLSFLDYLKGFYATTLYFDFLPKEENFKDKIIKKIEQNHTEPLIKELFLAMFLATPISVELRNICTNYAITHLIALSGFHLVAITFLIYWSLYFPYSYFHTRFIPYRNKKYDLLMVSMLFLFYYLILTNIVPSLLRAFVMSVLGIFLLRSNIKIVSFETLFFASLISLSLFPNFLFSIGFWFSVIAVLYIFLFL
;
A
#
# COMPACT_ATOMS: atom_id res chain seq x y z
N MET A 1 -11.16 25.07 -32.68
CA MET A 1 -10.10 25.68 -31.84
C MET A 1 -10.58 26.00 -30.40
N ILE A 2 -11.78 26.56 -30.21
CA ILE A 2 -12.34 26.98 -28.91
C ILE A 2 -12.59 25.80 -27.96
N ILE A 3 -12.97 24.60 -28.44
CA ILE A 3 -13.22 23.40 -27.62
C ILE A 3 -11.92 22.88 -27.00
N LYS A 4 -10.79 22.99 -27.65
CA LYS A 4 -9.47 22.56 -27.15
C LYS A 4 -8.96 23.41 -25.97
N ILE A 5 -9.24 24.71 -26.02
CA ILE A 5 -8.83 25.68 -24.97
C ILE A 5 -9.62 25.43 -23.66
N LYS A 6 -10.93 25.13 -23.76
CA LYS A 6 -11.79 24.88 -22.60
C LYS A 6 -11.40 23.60 -21.84
N ASN A 7 -10.87 22.59 -22.54
CA ASN A 7 -10.37 21.35 -21.90
C ASN A 7 -9.01 21.58 -21.23
N ILE A 8 -8.11 22.36 -21.81
CA ILE A 8 -6.79 22.69 -21.21
C ILE A 8 -7.00 23.37 -19.85
N ASN A 9 -7.93 24.33 -19.75
CA ASN A 9 -8.21 25.00 -18.48
C ASN A 9 -8.73 24.04 -17.39
N LYS A 10 -9.54 23.03 -17.74
CA LYS A 10 -10.02 22.04 -16.78
C LYS A 10 -8.90 21.14 -16.24
N TYR A 11 -8.02 20.66 -17.10
CA TYR A 11 -6.86 19.85 -16.70
C TYR A 11 -5.88 20.66 -15.85
N SER A 12 -5.63 21.92 -16.21
CA SER A 12 -4.77 22.82 -15.44
C SER A 12 -5.31 23.05 -14.02
N ILE A 13 -6.61 23.25 -13.88
CA ILE A 13 -7.25 23.40 -12.56
C ILE A 13 -7.12 22.12 -11.75
N ALA A 14 -7.39 20.94 -12.34
CA ALA A 14 -7.26 19.66 -11.65
C ALA A 14 -5.82 19.41 -11.19
N VAL A 15 -4.83 19.65 -12.04
CA VAL A 15 -3.40 19.54 -11.71
C VAL A 15 -3.03 20.51 -10.59
N PHE A 16 -3.49 21.77 -10.67
CA PHE A 16 -3.24 22.76 -9.63
C PHE A 16 -3.80 22.33 -8.27
N VAL A 17 -5.03 21.84 -8.24
CA VAL A 17 -5.66 21.32 -7.00
C VAL A 17 -4.86 20.15 -6.44
N LEU A 18 -4.42 19.20 -7.26
CA LEU A 18 -3.62 18.07 -6.83
C LEU A 18 -2.24 18.49 -6.30
N ILE A 19 -1.61 19.48 -6.91
CA ILE A 19 -0.36 20.06 -6.40
C ILE A 19 -0.59 20.73 -5.05
N MET A 20 -1.69 21.46 -4.87
CA MET A 20 -2.03 22.05 -3.57
C MET A 20 -2.25 20.98 -2.49
N ILE A 21 -2.96 19.89 -2.81
CA ILE A 21 -3.14 18.76 -1.89
C ILE A 21 -1.78 18.12 -1.55
N PHE A 22 -0.90 17.95 -2.54
CA PHE A 22 0.45 17.45 -2.32
C PHE A 22 1.24 18.34 -1.36
N LEU A 23 1.21 19.66 -1.54
CA LEU A 23 1.91 20.60 -0.67
C LEU A 23 1.36 20.60 0.75
N VAL A 24 0.04 20.48 0.91
CA VAL A 24 -0.59 20.36 2.24
C VAL A 24 -0.13 19.08 2.93
N ASN A 25 -0.20 17.93 2.26
CA ASN A 25 0.26 16.66 2.82
C ASN A 25 1.76 16.67 3.12
N LEU A 26 2.57 17.28 2.24
CA LEU A 26 4.01 17.45 2.48
C LEU A 26 4.27 18.32 3.71
N SER A 27 3.48 19.38 3.93
CA SER A 27 3.57 20.23 5.13
C SER A 27 3.20 19.47 6.40
N ILE A 28 2.19 18.59 6.33
CA ILE A 28 1.83 17.70 7.44
C ILE A 28 2.99 16.74 7.77
N GLU A 29 3.60 16.13 6.76
CA GLU A 29 4.76 15.25 6.96
C GLU A 29 5.97 16.04 7.50
N TYR A 30 6.15 17.29 7.08
CA TYR A 30 7.20 18.16 7.60
C TYR A 30 6.97 18.51 9.09
N SER A 31 5.73 18.76 9.50
CA SER A 31 5.40 18.97 10.92
C SER A 31 5.73 17.73 11.76
N LYS A 32 5.36 16.52 11.29
CA LYS A 32 5.70 15.27 11.98
C LYS A 32 7.23 15.05 12.08
N TYR A 33 7.96 15.45 11.04
CA TYR A 33 9.42 15.41 11.06
C TYR A 33 10.01 16.36 12.10
N LEU A 34 9.45 17.58 12.25
CA LEU A 34 9.89 18.51 13.26
C LEU A 34 9.63 17.98 14.68
N ASP A 35 8.47 17.37 14.90
CA ASP A 35 8.14 16.74 16.19
C ASP A 35 9.12 15.59 16.52
N LEU A 36 9.49 14.78 15.51
CA LEU A 36 10.46 13.71 15.68
C LEU A 36 11.86 14.20 16.01
N THR A 37 12.31 15.33 15.44
CA THR A 37 13.66 15.85 15.58
C THR A 37 13.78 16.90 16.69
N TYR A 38 12.67 17.21 17.38
CA TYR A 38 12.67 18.19 18.46
C TYR A 38 13.55 17.76 19.63
N GLU A 39 13.52 16.48 19.98
CA GLU A 39 14.37 15.88 21.01
C GLU A 39 15.49 15.04 20.39
N GLU A 40 16.65 14.93 21.03
CA GLU A 40 17.76 14.10 20.55
C GLU A 40 17.47 12.61 20.63
N ILE A 41 16.62 12.22 21.58
CA ILE A 41 16.18 10.85 21.86
C ILE A 41 14.66 10.82 21.72
N PHE A 42 14.16 9.92 20.89
CA PHE A 42 12.73 9.77 20.64
C PHE A 42 12.26 8.38 21.03
N GLU A 43 11.12 8.31 21.72
CA GLU A 43 10.48 7.06 22.12
C GLU A 43 9.17 6.89 21.36
N THR A 44 8.98 5.72 20.78
CA THR A 44 7.76 5.42 20.00
C THR A 44 7.39 3.96 20.04
N LYS A 45 6.08 3.72 19.92
CA LYS A 45 5.54 2.38 19.71
C LYS A 45 5.67 2.03 18.23
N ALA A 46 6.28 0.90 17.94
CA ALA A 46 6.49 0.46 16.57
C ALA A 46 6.21 -1.04 16.41
N GLU A 47 5.55 -1.38 15.31
CA GLU A 47 5.31 -2.78 14.93
C GLU A 47 6.45 -3.28 14.05
N VAL A 48 6.96 -4.47 14.36
CA VAL A 48 8.00 -5.14 13.57
C VAL A 48 7.42 -5.62 12.24
N ILE A 49 7.82 -4.98 11.14
CA ILE A 49 7.41 -5.38 9.79
C ILE A 49 8.27 -6.55 9.30
N ASN A 50 9.59 -6.43 9.41
CA ASN A 50 10.52 -7.45 8.91
C ASN A 50 11.80 -7.50 9.74
N ILE A 51 12.41 -8.70 9.78
CA ILE A 51 13.65 -8.98 10.48
C ILE A 51 14.67 -9.46 9.45
N TYR A 52 15.79 -8.73 9.33
CA TYR A 52 16.93 -9.09 8.48
C TYR A 52 18.04 -9.62 9.36
N GLN A 53 18.19 -10.93 9.40
CA GLN A 53 19.22 -11.59 10.21
C GLN A 53 20.60 -11.34 9.61
N LYS A 54 21.52 -10.82 10.43
CA LYS A 54 22.94 -10.71 10.12
C LYS A 54 23.77 -11.51 11.12
N THR A 55 25.07 -11.60 10.87
CA THR A 55 25.99 -12.40 11.70
C THR A 55 26.04 -11.94 13.16
N ASN A 56 26.14 -10.63 13.42
CA ASN A 56 26.37 -10.07 14.76
C ASN A 56 25.13 -9.39 15.36
N HIS A 57 24.18 -8.92 14.56
CA HIS A 57 22.99 -8.19 14.98
C HIS A 57 21.88 -8.39 13.98
N ASP A 58 20.66 -8.16 14.39
CA ASP A 58 19.50 -8.17 13.49
C ASP A 58 19.12 -6.74 13.13
N ILE A 59 18.81 -6.52 11.86
CA ILE A 59 18.24 -5.25 11.41
C ILE A 59 16.73 -5.42 11.33
N LEU A 60 16.00 -4.61 12.08
CA LEU A 60 14.55 -4.56 12.04
C LEU A 60 14.09 -3.45 11.11
N ARG A 61 13.09 -3.74 10.33
CA ARG A 61 12.23 -2.73 9.72
C ARG A 61 10.99 -2.61 10.57
N VAL A 62 10.79 -1.45 11.14
CA VAL A 62 9.69 -1.17 12.07
C VAL A 62 8.82 -0.04 11.55
N LYS A 63 7.55 -0.11 11.87
CA LYS A 63 6.56 0.90 11.53
C LYS A 63 6.00 1.49 12.82
N ALA A 64 6.30 2.77 13.03
CA ALA A 64 5.61 3.59 14.01
C ALA A 64 4.29 4.14 13.39
N ASP A 65 3.48 4.83 14.17
CA ASP A 65 2.20 5.37 13.71
C ASP A 65 2.34 6.26 12.48
N ASN A 66 3.39 7.06 12.41
CA ASN A 66 3.57 8.10 11.39
C ASN A 66 4.71 7.86 10.40
N PHE A 67 5.64 6.95 10.67
CA PHE A 67 6.83 6.72 9.85
C PHE A 67 7.34 5.29 9.94
N GLU A 68 8.16 4.91 8.98
CA GLU A 68 8.87 3.63 8.97
C GLU A 68 10.37 3.89 9.06
N PHE A 69 11.08 3.07 9.84
CA PHE A 69 12.52 3.19 9.96
C PHE A 69 13.19 1.82 10.12
N PHE A 70 14.50 1.82 9.91
CA PHE A 70 15.34 0.66 10.13
C PHE A 70 16.14 0.89 11.41
N THR A 71 16.29 -0.16 12.20
CA THR A 71 17.11 -0.11 13.41
C THR A 71 17.85 -1.40 13.62
N ASN A 72 18.96 -1.34 14.35
CA ASN A 72 19.72 -2.52 14.77
C ASN A 72 19.33 -2.91 16.20
N ILE A 73 19.19 -4.19 16.40
CA ILE A 73 18.98 -4.77 17.74
C ILE A 73 19.98 -5.93 17.91
N SER A 74 20.48 -6.13 19.13
CA SER A 74 21.22 -7.33 19.49
C SER A 74 20.34 -8.55 19.27
N LYS A 75 20.93 -9.68 18.88
CA LYS A 75 20.19 -10.92 18.67
C LYS A 75 19.47 -11.31 19.96
N GLU A 76 18.14 -11.26 19.92
CA GLU A 76 17.29 -11.77 20.98
C GLU A 76 16.45 -12.93 20.48
N GLU A 77 16.43 -14.00 21.27
CA GLU A 77 15.57 -15.14 21.00
C GLU A 77 14.10 -14.76 21.25
N GLY A 78 13.27 -14.97 20.24
CA GLY A 78 11.81 -14.81 20.38
C GLY A 78 11.17 -13.66 19.62
N LEU A 79 11.94 -12.78 19.01
CA LEU A 79 11.41 -11.64 18.25
C LEU A 79 10.72 -12.11 16.97
N LYS A 80 9.45 -11.75 16.80
CA LYS A 80 8.63 -12.18 15.67
C LYS A 80 8.20 -10.98 14.83
N LYS A 81 7.93 -11.24 13.56
CA LYS A 81 7.20 -10.28 12.72
C LYS A 81 5.84 -10.02 13.38
N THR A 82 5.39 -8.77 13.34
CA THR A 82 4.16 -8.27 13.96
C THR A 82 4.21 -8.01 15.47
N ASP A 83 5.33 -8.23 16.15
CA ASP A 83 5.47 -7.83 17.55
C ASP A 83 5.41 -6.30 17.69
N LEU A 84 4.82 -5.84 18.77
CA LEU A 84 4.75 -4.44 19.11
C LEU A 84 5.86 -4.13 20.14
N LEU A 85 6.72 -3.21 19.77
CA LEU A 85 7.84 -2.78 20.58
C LEU A 85 7.71 -1.30 20.96
N ASN A 86 8.12 -0.97 22.15
CA ASN A 86 8.42 0.40 22.53
C ASN A 86 9.91 0.63 22.30
N ILE A 87 10.27 1.47 21.34
CA ILE A 87 11.64 1.65 20.87
C ILE A 87 12.09 3.07 21.18
N THR A 88 13.20 3.18 21.89
CA THR A 88 13.90 4.45 22.14
C THR A 88 15.13 4.52 21.24
N PHE A 89 15.19 5.53 20.38
CA PHE A 89 16.27 5.70 19.40
C PHE A 89 16.76 7.13 19.30
N ILE A 90 17.94 7.31 18.67
CA ILE A 90 18.55 8.63 18.46
C ILE A 90 17.98 9.24 17.19
N SER A 91 17.32 10.39 17.32
CA SER A 91 16.73 11.17 16.20
C SER A 91 17.63 12.29 15.70
N LYS A 92 18.79 12.52 16.34
CA LYS A 92 19.72 13.59 15.99
C LYS A 92 20.31 13.40 14.58
N ASN A 93 20.38 14.51 13.82
CA ASN A 93 20.96 14.58 12.47
C ASN A 93 20.17 13.87 11.36
N LEU A 94 18.89 13.61 11.54
CA LEU A 94 18.02 13.14 10.45
C LEU A 94 17.70 14.29 9.51
N SER A 95 17.84 14.07 8.19
CA SER A 95 17.32 15.02 7.20
C SER A 95 15.86 14.72 6.88
N PHE A 96 15.10 15.74 6.46
CA PHE A 96 13.71 15.54 6.02
C PHE A 96 13.60 14.55 4.85
N LEU A 97 14.59 14.55 3.95
CA LEU A 97 14.63 13.60 2.84
C LEU A 97 14.81 12.14 3.31
N ASP A 98 15.65 11.92 4.33
CA ASP A 98 15.82 10.59 4.91
C ASP A 98 14.55 10.14 5.63
N TYR A 99 13.87 11.05 6.35
CA TYR A 99 12.57 10.78 6.96
C TYR A 99 11.55 10.28 5.92
N LEU A 100 11.45 10.93 4.76
CA LEU A 100 10.52 10.54 3.69
C LEU A 100 10.89 9.21 3.01
N LYS A 101 12.17 8.87 2.96
CA LYS A 101 12.66 7.61 2.35
C LYS A 101 12.57 6.41 3.29
N GLY A 102 12.40 6.65 4.60
CA GLY A 102 12.63 5.68 5.64
C GLY A 102 14.12 5.68 6.05
N PHE A 103 14.38 6.12 7.26
CA PHE A 103 15.72 6.33 7.79
C PHE A 103 16.23 5.14 8.59
N TYR A 104 17.51 5.17 8.90
CA TYR A 104 18.14 4.25 9.82
C TYR A 104 18.41 4.98 11.14
N ALA A 105 17.93 4.40 12.25
CA ALA A 105 18.15 4.94 13.58
C ALA A 105 18.84 3.89 14.48
N THR A 106 19.70 4.34 15.37
CA THR A 106 20.33 3.46 16.36
C THR A 106 19.42 3.35 17.58
N THR A 107 18.93 2.14 17.86
CA THR A 107 18.17 1.87 19.09
C THR A 107 19.08 1.92 20.30
N LEU A 108 18.64 2.63 21.32
CA LEU A 108 19.27 2.65 22.64
C LEU A 108 18.68 1.57 23.54
N TYR A 109 17.33 1.47 23.52
CA TYR A 109 16.58 0.56 24.35
C TYR A 109 15.26 0.18 23.67
N PHE A 110 14.74 -1.00 23.98
CA PHE A 110 13.41 -1.43 23.53
C PHE A 110 12.77 -2.37 24.53
N ASP A 111 11.43 -2.33 24.58
CA ASP A 111 10.59 -3.18 25.40
C ASP A 111 9.49 -3.84 24.57
N PHE A 112 9.10 -5.05 24.96
CA PHE A 112 7.94 -5.72 24.37
C PHE A 112 6.65 -5.13 24.96
N LEU A 113 5.75 -4.72 24.09
CA LEU A 113 4.42 -4.29 24.49
C LEU A 113 3.38 -5.38 24.22
N PRO A 114 2.42 -5.58 25.13
CA PRO A 114 1.30 -6.45 24.85
C PRO A 114 0.51 -5.90 23.66
N LYS A 115 0.33 -6.72 22.63
CA LYS A 115 -0.43 -6.37 21.44
C LYS A 115 -1.86 -6.88 21.56
N GLU A 116 -2.84 -5.99 21.42
CA GLU A 116 -4.23 -6.39 21.23
C GLU A 116 -4.39 -7.03 19.84
N GLU A 117 -5.12 -8.14 19.79
CA GLU A 117 -5.35 -8.87 18.54
C GLU A 117 -6.24 -8.08 17.59
N ASN A 118 -5.65 -7.55 16.55
CA ASN A 118 -6.35 -6.90 15.45
C ASN A 118 -7.00 -7.94 14.51
N PHE A 119 -7.92 -7.49 13.66
CA PHE A 119 -8.55 -8.35 12.65
C PHE A 119 -7.51 -8.98 11.71
N LYS A 120 -6.46 -8.25 11.36
CA LYS A 120 -5.32 -8.74 10.57
C LYS A 120 -4.61 -9.91 11.27
N ASP A 121 -4.37 -9.81 12.58
CA ASP A 121 -3.70 -10.85 13.36
C ASP A 121 -4.53 -12.14 13.43
N LYS A 122 -5.86 -12.02 13.46
CA LYS A 122 -6.77 -13.19 13.39
C LYS A 122 -6.66 -13.90 12.04
N ILE A 123 -6.52 -13.15 10.94
CA ILE A 123 -6.32 -13.73 9.60
C ILE A 123 -4.94 -14.41 9.54
N ILE A 124 -3.88 -13.77 10.05
CA ILE A 124 -2.54 -14.34 10.11
C ILE A 124 -2.58 -15.68 10.86
N LYS A 125 -3.13 -15.71 12.07
CA LYS A 125 -3.25 -16.94 12.87
C LYS A 125 -4.02 -18.04 12.13
N LYS A 126 -5.10 -17.68 11.43
CA LYS A 126 -5.89 -18.66 10.67
C LYS A 126 -5.11 -19.25 9.49
N ILE A 127 -4.29 -18.45 8.80
CA ILE A 127 -3.42 -18.92 7.72
C ILE A 127 -2.33 -19.83 8.30
N GLU A 128 -1.70 -19.43 9.41
CA GLU A 128 -0.66 -20.20 10.08
C GLU A 128 -1.15 -21.56 10.59
N GLN A 129 -2.40 -21.63 11.08
CA GLN A 129 -3.01 -22.88 11.56
C GLN A 129 -3.35 -23.86 10.43
N ASN A 130 -3.68 -23.34 9.24
CA ASN A 130 -4.08 -24.20 8.10
C ASN A 130 -2.91 -24.77 7.31
N HIS A 131 -1.68 -24.33 7.57
CA HIS A 131 -0.48 -24.78 6.88
C HIS A 131 0.56 -25.26 7.89
N THR A 132 1.26 -26.35 7.59
CA THR A 132 2.31 -26.91 8.46
C THR A 132 3.68 -26.35 8.10
N GLU A 133 3.98 -26.23 6.78
CA GLU A 133 5.27 -25.82 6.26
C GLU A 133 5.50 -24.30 6.39
N PRO A 134 6.63 -23.87 7.01
CA PRO A 134 6.88 -22.45 7.27
C PRO A 134 6.98 -21.60 6.01
N LEU A 135 7.57 -22.12 4.94
CA LEU A 135 7.68 -21.42 3.66
C LEU A 135 6.31 -21.22 2.98
N ILE A 136 5.42 -22.22 3.13
CA ILE A 136 4.06 -22.12 2.61
C ILE A 136 3.25 -21.07 3.38
N LYS A 137 3.37 -21.06 4.73
CA LYS A 137 2.74 -20.02 5.55
C LYS A 137 3.18 -18.63 5.10
N GLU A 138 4.47 -18.43 4.96
CA GLU A 138 5.04 -17.16 4.54
C GLU A 138 4.58 -16.74 3.14
N LEU A 139 4.50 -17.69 2.19
CA LEU A 139 3.99 -17.47 0.84
C LEU A 139 2.54 -16.97 0.86
N PHE A 140 1.66 -17.64 1.60
CA PHE A 140 0.25 -17.24 1.70
C PHE A 140 0.10 -15.87 2.38
N LEU A 141 0.84 -15.61 3.46
CA LEU A 141 0.85 -14.32 4.12
C LEU A 141 1.31 -13.20 3.18
N ALA A 142 2.33 -13.44 2.39
CA ALA A 142 2.80 -12.47 1.39
C ALA A 142 1.77 -12.22 0.30
N MET A 143 1.13 -13.27 -0.23
CA MET A 143 0.15 -13.16 -1.30
C MET A 143 -1.16 -12.48 -0.88
N PHE A 144 -1.61 -12.69 0.36
CA PHE A 144 -2.89 -12.16 0.82
C PHE A 144 -2.77 -10.87 1.65
N LEU A 145 -1.70 -10.71 2.42
CA LEU A 145 -1.53 -9.61 3.36
C LEU A 145 -0.33 -8.71 3.06
N ALA A 146 0.37 -8.92 1.95
CA ALA A 146 1.57 -8.18 1.55
C ALA A 146 2.70 -8.21 2.61
N THR A 147 2.79 -9.27 3.39
CA THR A 147 3.86 -9.40 4.38
C THR A 147 5.20 -9.60 3.66
N PRO A 148 6.31 -9.02 4.18
CA PRO A 148 7.63 -9.22 3.61
C PRO A 148 8.04 -10.70 3.68
N ILE A 149 8.66 -11.18 2.60
CA ILE A 149 9.18 -12.55 2.48
C ILE A 149 10.64 -12.64 2.96
N SER A 150 11.01 -13.81 3.47
CA SER A 150 12.39 -14.16 3.82
C SER A 150 13.30 -14.18 2.59
N VAL A 151 14.61 -14.13 2.82
CA VAL A 151 15.61 -14.24 1.74
C VAL A 151 15.52 -15.60 1.07
N GLU A 152 15.26 -16.67 1.84
CA GLU A 152 15.14 -18.03 1.35
C GLU A 152 13.97 -18.16 0.37
N LEU A 153 12.76 -17.75 0.78
CA LEU A 153 11.57 -17.79 -0.08
C LEU A 153 11.76 -16.88 -1.31
N ARG A 154 12.41 -15.72 -1.16
CA ARG A 154 12.73 -14.83 -2.27
C ARG A 154 13.62 -15.50 -3.30
N ASN A 155 14.67 -16.19 -2.88
CA ASN A 155 15.58 -16.91 -3.77
C ASN A 155 14.86 -18.02 -4.53
N ILE A 156 14.02 -18.80 -3.83
CA ILE A 156 13.19 -19.83 -4.47
C ILE A 156 12.31 -19.19 -5.55
N CYS A 157 11.59 -18.13 -5.21
CA CYS A 157 10.67 -17.46 -6.14
C CYS A 157 11.40 -16.81 -7.32
N THR A 158 12.62 -16.34 -7.12
CA THR A 158 13.46 -15.78 -8.19
C THR A 158 13.92 -16.89 -9.14
N ASN A 159 14.35 -18.04 -8.61
CA ASN A 159 14.78 -19.19 -9.43
C ASN A 159 13.63 -19.72 -10.31
N TYR A 160 12.40 -19.71 -9.82
CA TYR A 160 11.21 -20.07 -10.59
C TYR A 160 10.60 -18.92 -11.40
N ALA A 161 11.21 -17.72 -11.39
CA ALA A 161 10.72 -16.51 -12.05
C ALA A 161 9.28 -16.10 -11.66
N ILE A 162 8.81 -16.47 -10.46
CA ILE A 162 7.45 -16.19 -9.95
C ILE A 162 7.39 -15.03 -8.95
N THR A 163 8.49 -14.33 -8.72
CA THR A 163 8.57 -13.22 -7.75
C THR A 163 7.49 -12.15 -8.01
N HIS A 164 7.16 -11.88 -9.27
CA HIS A 164 6.15 -10.91 -9.66
C HIS A 164 4.71 -11.34 -9.31
N LEU A 165 4.45 -12.65 -9.14
CA LEU A 165 3.14 -13.16 -8.72
C LEU A 165 2.91 -13.02 -7.22
N ILE A 166 3.98 -12.98 -6.42
CA ILE A 166 3.89 -12.85 -4.96
C ILE A 166 3.70 -11.39 -4.57
N ALA A 167 4.35 -10.48 -5.32
CA ALA A 167 4.13 -9.06 -5.09
C ALA A 167 2.67 -8.69 -5.39
N LEU A 168 1.98 -8.13 -4.40
CA LEU A 168 0.61 -7.65 -4.60
C LEU A 168 0.56 -6.64 -5.76
N SER A 169 -0.21 -6.99 -6.78
CA SER A 169 -0.28 -6.25 -8.03
C SER A 169 -1.73 -5.91 -8.42
N GLY A 170 -1.88 -5.14 -9.49
CA GLY A 170 -3.18 -4.87 -10.08
C GLY A 170 -3.96 -6.14 -10.47
N PHE A 171 -3.28 -7.24 -10.79
CA PHE A 171 -3.93 -8.52 -11.08
C PHE A 171 -4.72 -9.06 -9.87
N HIS A 172 -4.15 -9.00 -8.66
CA HIS A 172 -4.84 -9.41 -7.43
C HIS A 172 -6.11 -8.58 -7.22
N LEU A 173 -6.03 -7.29 -7.49
CA LEU A 173 -7.16 -6.38 -7.38
C LEU A 173 -8.27 -6.73 -8.37
N VAL A 174 -7.93 -7.04 -9.62
CA VAL A 174 -8.88 -7.50 -10.64
C VAL A 174 -9.51 -8.83 -10.25
N ALA A 175 -8.73 -9.80 -9.76
CA ALA A 175 -9.21 -11.10 -9.33
C ALA A 175 -10.18 -10.97 -8.15
N ILE A 176 -9.85 -10.18 -7.13
CA ILE A 176 -10.72 -9.91 -5.98
C ILE A 176 -12.00 -9.20 -6.43
N THR A 177 -11.89 -8.18 -7.30
CA THR A 177 -13.07 -7.48 -7.86
C THR A 177 -13.98 -8.45 -8.57
N PHE A 178 -13.42 -9.33 -9.39
CA PHE A 178 -14.18 -10.34 -10.14
C PHE A 178 -14.90 -11.31 -9.19
N LEU A 179 -14.22 -11.82 -8.17
CA LEU A 179 -14.80 -12.73 -7.18
C LEU A 179 -15.96 -12.07 -6.42
N ILE A 180 -15.77 -10.84 -5.95
CA ILE A 180 -16.81 -10.08 -5.24
C ILE A 180 -17.98 -9.80 -6.18
N TYR A 181 -17.71 -9.32 -7.38
CA TYR A 181 -18.74 -9.02 -8.37
C TYR A 181 -19.56 -10.25 -8.69
N TRP A 182 -18.91 -11.39 -8.98
CA TRP A 182 -19.57 -12.64 -9.33
C TRP A 182 -20.39 -13.21 -8.17
N SER A 183 -19.83 -13.20 -6.95
CA SER A 183 -20.50 -13.66 -5.73
C SER A 183 -21.77 -12.85 -5.44
N LEU A 184 -21.68 -11.52 -5.57
CA LEU A 184 -22.81 -10.63 -5.29
C LEU A 184 -23.79 -10.52 -6.45
N TYR A 185 -23.42 -10.95 -7.65
CA TYR A 185 -24.25 -10.79 -8.84
C TYR A 185 -25.62 -11.46 -8.71
N PHE A 186 -25.65 -12.72 -8.25
CA PHE A 186 -26.90 -13.47 -8.14
C PHE A 186 -27.83 -12.92 -7.04
N PRO A 187 -27.39 -12.76 -5.79
CA PRO A 187 -28.29 -12.22 -4.74
C PRO A 187 -28.71 -10.79 -5.06
N TYR A 188 -27.80 -9.94 -5.52
CA TYR A 188 -28.12 -8.56 -5.88
C TYR A 188 -29.09 -8.49 -7.06
N SER A 189 -28.97 -9.36 -8.05
CA SER A 189 -29.88 -9.41 -9.21
C SER A 189 -31.31 -9.65 -8.77
N TYR A 190 -31.53 -10.56 -7.82
CA TYR A 190 -32.86 -10.85 -7.28
C TYR A 190 -33.46 -9.63 -6.56
N PHE A 191 -32.68 -8.99 -5.68
CA PHE A 191 -33.11 -7.78 -4.99
C PHE A 191 -33.33 -6.60 -5.93
N HIS A 192 -32.43 -6.38 -6.89
CA HIS A 192 -32.49 -5.28 -7.83
C HIS A 192 -33.75 -5.29 -8.67
N THR A 193 -34.14 -6.43 -9.25
CA THR A 193 -35.33 -6.54 -10.07
C THR A 193 -36.60 -6.27 -9.28
N ARG A 194 -36.61 -6.55 -7.98
CA ARG A 194 -37.81 -6.41 -7.13
C ARG A 194 -37.96 -5.01 -6.51
N PHE A 195 -36.84 -4.38 -6.10
CA PHE A 195 -36.86 -3.15 -5.29
C PHE A 195 -36.30 -1.91 -5.98
N ILE A 196 -35.33 -2.05 -6.90
CA ILE A 196 -34.62 -0.90 -7.46
C ILE A 196 -34.36 -1.07 -8.97
N PRO A 197 -35.36 -1.35 -9.81
CA PRO A 197 -35.17 -1.67 -11.23
C PRO A 197 -34.65 -0.49 -12.08
N TYR A 198 -34.75 0.76 -11.59
CA TYR A 198 -34.35 1.97 -12.29
C TYR A 198 -32.84 2.26 -12.23
N ARG A 199 -32.08 1.59 -11.35
CA ARG A 199 -30.62 1.78 -11.22
C ARG A 199 -29.85 0.84 -12.14
N ASN A 200 -28.62 1.24 -12.49
CA ASN A 200 -27.76 0.38 -13.29
C ASN A 200 -27.03 -0.63 -12.39
N LYS A 201 -27.49 -1.87 -12.43
CA LYS A 201 -26.98 -3.00 -11.66
C LYS A 201 -25.44 -3.17 -11.73
N LYS A 202 -24.84 -2.95 -12.91
CA LYS A 202 -23.37 -3.11 -13.09
C LYS A 202 -22.60 -2.07 -12.25
N TYR A 203 -23.05 -0.82 -12.26
CA TYR A 203 -22.40 0.24 -11.49
C TYR A 203 -22.55 0.03 -9.99
N ASP A 204 -23.72 -0.38 -9.52
CA ASP A 204 -23.95 -0.63 -8.10
C ASP A 204 -23.03 -1.75 -7.59
N LEU A 205 -22.89 -2.85 -8.31
CA LEU A 205 -21.99 -3.94 -7.96
C LEU A 205 -20.51 -3.52 -8.00
N LEU A 206 -20.11 -2.72 -8.98
CA LEU A 206 -18.75 -2.19 -9.04
C LEU A 206 -18.45 -1.26 -7.86
N MET A 207 -19.39 -0.39 -7.47
CA MET A 207 -19.23 0.49 -6.32
C MET A 207 -19.06 -0.30 -5.01
N VAL A 208 -19.86 -1.35 -4.83
CA VAL A 208 -19.73 -2.26 -3.68
C VAL A 208 -18.36 -2.96 -3.71
N SER A 209 -17.93 -3.45 -4.87
CA SER A 209 -16.61 -4.07 -5.02
C SER A 209 -15.47 -3.09 -4.66
N MET A 210 -15.60 -1.80 -5.02
CA MET A 210 -14.59 -0.78 -4.65
C MET A 210 -14.53 -0.54 -3.15
N LEU A 211 -15.66 -0.62 -2.44
CA LEU A 211 -15.67 -0.51 -0.98
C LEU A 211 -14.89 -1.67 -0.32
N PHE A 212 -15.08 -2.90 -0.79
CA PHE A 212 -14.31 -4.05 -0.31
C PHE A 212 -12.82 -3.93 -0.64
N LEU A 213 -12.49 -3.43 -1.83
CA LEU A 213 -11.10 -3.20 -2.23
C LEU A 213 -10.43 -2.10 -1.40
N PHE A 214 -11.17 -1.06 -1.05
CA PHE A 214 -10.66 -0.01 -0.15
C PHE A 214 -10.33 -0.58 1.23
N TYR A 215 -11.21 -1.42 1.78
CA TYR A 215 -10.93 -2.12 3.02
C TYR A 215 -9.70 -3.04 2.90
N TYR A 216 -9.59 -3.78 1.79
CA TYR A 216 -8.43 -4.64 1.52
C TYR A 216 -7.13 -3.84 1.38
N LEU A 217 -7.18 -2.65 0.79
CA LEU A 217 -6.03 -1.74 0.69
C LEU A 217 -5.53 -1.31 2.08
N ILE A 218 -6.43 -1.00 3.00
CA ILE A 218 -6.07 -0.68 4.39
C ILE A 218 -5.46 -1.91 5.08
N LEU A 219 -6.05 -3.08 4.91
CA LEU A 219 -5.56 -4.33 5.48
C LEU A 219 -4.13 -4.67 5.06
N THR A 220 -3.76 -4.33 3.82
CA THR A 220 -2.42 -4.56 3.25
C THR A 220 -1.42 -3.43 3.53
N ASN A 221 -1.73 -2.49 4.43
CA ASN A 221 -0.88 -1.33 4.76
C ASN A 221 -0.57 -0.43 3.56
N ILE A 222 -1.54 -0.24 2.65
CA ILE A 222 -1.48 0.71 1.53
C ILE A 222 -0.23 0.51 0.66
N VAL A 223 -0.06 -0.70 0.13
CA VAL A 223 1.05 -1.00 -0.79
C VAL A 223 0.97 -0.09 -2.03
N PRO A 224 2.06 0.60 -2.45
CA PRO A 224 2.03 1.59 -3.53
C PRO A 224 1.49 1.09 -4.86
N SER A 225 1.84 -0.15 -5.25
CA SER A 225 1.35 -0.77 -6.49
C SER A 225 -0.16 -1.03 -6.46
N LEU A 226 -0.67 -1.46 -5.30
CA LEU A 226 -2.08 -1.74 -5.09
C LEU A 226 -2.90 -0.44 -5.04
N LEU A 227 -2.39 0.59 -4.34
CA LEU A 227 -3.04 1.90 -4.30
C LEU A 227 -3.19 2.51 -5.70
N ARG A 228 -2.13 2.49 -6.51
CA ARG A 228 -2.22 2.99 -7.88
C ARG A 228 -3.27 2.22 -8.69
N ALA A 229 -3.29 0.89 -8.61
CA ALA A 229 -4.28 0.08 -9.30
C ALA A 229 -5.71 0.36 -8.81
N PHE A 230 -5.88 0.58 -7.51
CA PHE A 230 -7.15 1.00 -6.92
C PHE A 230 -7.61 2.36 -7.45
N VAL A 231 -6.74 3.38 -7.43
CA VAL A 231 -7.03 4.71 -7.97
C VAL A 231 -7.41 4.64 -9.44
N MET A 232 -6.66 3.86 -10.25
CA MET A 232 -7.00 3.64 -11.66
C MET A 232 -8.37 2.96 -11.84
N SER A 233 -8.72 2.00 -10.98
CA SER A 233 -10.02 1.32 -11.02
C SER A 233 -11.16 2.27 -10.69
N VAL A 234 -11.00 3.11 -9.67
CA VAL A 234 -11.98 4.14 -9.29
C VAL A 234 -12.16 5.15 -10.42
N LEU A 235 -11.05 5.68 -10.97
CA LEU A 235 -11.11 6.58 -12.13
C LEU A 235 -11.76 5.88 -13.32
N GLY A 236 -11.45 4.60 -13.58
CA GLY A 236 -12.06 3.81 -14.64
C GLY A 236 -13.58 3.75 -14.52
N ILE A 237 -14.13 3.54 -13.33
CA ILE A 237 -15.59 3.51 -13.10
C ILE A 237 -16.22 4.88 -13.41
N PHE A 238 -15.57 5.99 -12.99
CA PHE A 238 -16.06 7.32 -13.32
C PHE A 238 -16.02 7.61 -14.83
N LEU A 239 -14.96 7.18 -15.51
CA LEU A 239 -14.78 7.37 -16.95
C LEU A 239 -15.73 6.51 -17.80
N LEU A 240 -16.03 5.28 -17.35
CA LEU A 240 -17.06 4.42 -17.96
C LEU A 240 -18.41 5.12 -18.05
N ARG A 241 -18.75 5.93 -17.04
CA ARG A 241 -19.98 6.72 -17.03
C ARG A 241 -19.96 7.88 -18.03
N SER A 242 -18.77 8.37 -18.36
CA SER A 242 -18.56 9.56 -19.20
C SER A 242 -18.24 9.25 -20.67
N ASN A 243 -18.28 7.97 -21.09
CA ASN A 243 -17.89 7.48 -22.44
C ASN A 243 -16.45 7.91 -22.86
N ILE A 244 -15.54 8.10 -21.89
CA ILE A 244 -14.15 8.44 -22.13
C ILE A 244 -13.31 7.15 -22.10
N LYS A 245 -12.26 7.08 -22.92
CA LYS A 245 -11.34 5.94 -22.96
C LYS A 245 -10.63 5.81 -21.60
N ILE A 246 -10.80 4.64 -20.95
CA ILE A 246 -10.22 4.34 -19.64
C ILE A 246 -8.71 4.10 -19.75
N VAL A 247 -8.31 3.38 -20.81
CA VAL A 247 -6.91 3.05 -21.07
C VAL A 247 -6.30 4.20 -21.86
N SER A 248 -5.71 5.17 -21.15
CA SER A 248 -5.04 6.31 -21.75
C SER A 248 -3.87 6.79 -20.88
N PHE A 249 -2.88 7.41 -21.50
CA PHE A 249 -1.77 8.05 -20.80
C PHE A 249 -2.24 9.13 -19.81
N GLU A 250 -3.32 9.83 -20.14
CA GLU A 250 -3.93 10.83 -19.26
C GLU A 250 -4.43 10.19 -17.97
N THR A 251 -5.10 9.05 -18.06
CA THR A 251 -5.60 8.32 -16.89
C THR A 251 -4.47 7.84 -15.99
N LEU A 252 -3.39 7.32 -16.58
CA LEU A 252 -2.19 6.90 -15.85
C LEU A 252 -1.53 8.11 -15.16
N PHE A 253 -1.40 9.23 -15.86
CA PHE A 253 -0.83 10.46 -15.32
C PHE A 253 -1.63 10.96 -14.11
N PHE A 254 -2.96 11.10 -14.24
CA PHE A 254 -3.81 11.54 -13.14
C PHE A 254 -3.82 10.54 -11.97
N ALA A 255 -3.85 9.23 -12.24
CA ALA A 255 -3.78 8.22 -11.18
C ALA A 255 -2.46 8.31 -10.40
N SER A 256 -1.35 8.50 -11.10
CA SER A 256 -0.03 8.68 -10.46
C SER A 256 0.02 9.98 -9.65
N LEU A 257 -0.50 11.08 -10.20
CA LEU A 257 -0.52 12.37 -9.53
C LEU A 257 -1.42 12.35 -8.27
N ILE A 258 -2.58 11.70 -8.33
CA ILE A 258 -3.47 11.51 -7.17
C ILE A 258 -2.77 10.68 -6.10
N SER A 259 -2.12 9.58 -6.48
CA SER A 259 -1.41 8.73 -5.53
C SER A 259 -0.28 9.49 -4.83
N LEU A 260 0.50 10.29 -5.56
CA LEU A 260 1.56 11.14 -5.01
C LEU A 260 1.02 12.26 -4.13
N SER A 261 -0.12 12.88 -4.52
CA SER A 261 -0.70 13.97 -3.73
C SER A 261 -1.25 13.48 -2.40
N LEU A 262 -1.74 12.24 -2.31
CA LEU A 262 -2.21 11.64 -1.07
C LEU A 262 -1.07 11.12 -0.18
N PHE A 263 -0.01 10.59 -0.79
CA PHE A 263 1.12 9.97 -0.10
C PHE A 263 2.45 10.48 -0.66
N PRO A 264 2.98 11.61 -0.15
CA PRO A 264 4.23 12.21 -0.64
C PRO A 264 5.43 11.26 -0.58
N ASN A 265 5.44 10.33 0.38
CA ASN A 265 6.51 9.34 0.55
C ASN A 265 6.67 8.42 -0.67
N PHE A 266 5.62 8.25 -1.49
CA PHE A 266 5.69 7.45 -2.72
C PHE A 266 6.60 8.04 -3.79
N LEU A 267 6.93 9.32 -3.70
CA LEU A 267 7.92 9.96 -4.58
C LEU A 267 9.27 9.22 -4.55
N PHE A 268 9.63 8.68 -3.38
CA PHE A 268 10.88 7.95 -3.15
C PHE A 268 10.72 6.43 -3.22
N SER A 269 9.50 5.93 -3.45
CA SER A 269 9.23 4.50 -3.55
C SER A 269 9.60 3.95 -4.92
N ILE A 270 10.64 3.12 -4.98
CA ILE A 270 11.06 2.42 -6.21
C ILE A 270 9.92 1.55 -6.76
N GLY A 271 9.17 0.88 -5.87
CA GLY A 271 8.03 0.04 -6.25
C GLY A 271 6.90 0.82 -6.92
N PHE A 272 6.65 2.07 -6.50
CA PHE A 272 5.69 2.95 -7.15
C PHE A 272 6.10 3.26 -8.59
N TRP A 273 7.35 3.70 -8.80
CA TRP A 273 7.83 4.08 -10.13
C TRP A 273 7.91 2.89 -11.09
N PHE A 274 8.38 1.73 -10.65
CA PHE A 274 8.34 0.52 -11.48
C PHE A 274 6.91 0.15 -11.88
N SER A 275 5.95 0.31 -10.99
CA SER A 275 4.55 0.05 -11.30
C SER A 275 3.97 1.02 -12.35
N VAL A 276 4.32 2.31 -12.27
CA VAL A 276 3.91 3.33 -13.27
C VAL A 276 4.54 3.03 -14.63
N ILE A 277 5.86 2.77 -14.64
CA ILE A 277 6.61 2.46 -15.86
C ILE A 277 6.07 1.19 -16.52
N ALA A 278 5.78 0.13 -15.76
CA ALA A 278 5.22 -1.09 -16.31
C ALA A 278 3.90 -0.86 -17.05
N VAL A 279 2.97 -0.07 -16.48
CA VAL A 279 1.71 0.26 -17.15
C VAL A 279 1.94 1.17 -18.36
N LEU A 280 2.89 2.11 -18.28
CA LEU A 280 3.26 2.95 -19.42
C LEU A 280 3.75 2.09 -20.60
N TYR A 281 4.60 1.09 -20.35
CA TYR A 281 5.01 0.14 -21.38
C TYR A 281 3.84 -0.64 -21.95
N ILE A 282 2.92 -1.15 -21.14
CA ILE A 282 1.71 -1.81 -21.62
C ILE A 282 0.92 -0.90 -22.57
N PHE A 283 0.76 0.40 -22.23
CA PHE A 283 0.03 1.36 -23.08
C PHE A 283 0.74 1.70 -24.38
N LEU A 284 2.08 1.56 -24.43
CA LEU A 284 2.84 1.75 -25.67
C LEU A 284 2.67 0.58 -26.66
N PHE A 285 2.32 -0.62 -26.18
CA PHE A 285 2.14 -1.81 -26.99
C PHE A 285 0.66 -2.10 -27.32
N LEU A 286 -0.30 -1.40 -26.73
CA LEU A 286 -1.73 -1.47 -27.05
C LEU A 286 -2.13 -0.45 -28.11
#